data_74fbb725ae9bbbdf302c7147ff9b5273
#
_entry.id   74fbb725ae9bbbdf302c7147ff9b5273
#
_cell.length_a   1.000
_cell.length_b   1.000
_cell.length_c   1.000
_cell.angle_alpha   90.00
_cell.angle_beta   90.00
_cell.angle_gamma   90.00
#
_symmetry.space_group_name_H-M   'P 1'
#
loop_
_entity.id
_entity.type
_entity.pdbx_description
1 polymer ?
#
loop_
_entity_poly.entity_id
_entity_poly.type
_entity_poly.pdbx_seq_one_letter_code
_entity_poly.pdbx_strand_id
1 'polypeptide(L)'
;MVSATRPTRADYYSALASSLPMQALVVTSLGNASYLWAVVHHAPENFYIEDAMGLALPLALGLAISQPKRPVIVVEGDGALFMHMGALVTVGAVSAANLTVLLVQNGVHAASGGQVLTNSGLDLAQLARAAGIVHAENIATPHALAAAMRSSHARGGSKVLVLTTEPDLEMVHPPIALDPILTKHRFMSAIGAPRYIPTMFGGGQLETNRLQPGRFP
;
A
#
# COMPACT_ATOMS: atom_id res chain seq x y z
N MET A 1 -13.10 34.01 -4.84
CA MET A 1 -12.87 32.63 -5.35
C MET A 1 -12.87 31.71 -4.14
N VAL A 2 -13.85 30.83 -4.01
CA VAL A 2 -13.86 29.79 -2.95
C VAL A 2 -12.73 28.85 -3.31
N SER A 3 -11.68 28.79 -2.47
CA SER A 3 -10.62 27.77 -2.61
C SER A 3 -11.31 26.42 -2.48
N ALA A 4 -11.30 25.63 -3.55
CA ALA A 4 -11.78 24.29 -3.47
C ALA A 4 -10.95 23.55 -2.42
N THR A 5 -11.58 23.12 -1.33
CA THR A 5 -10.91 22.33 -0.30
C THR A 5 -10.40 21.04 -0.93
N ARG A 6 -9.15 20.69 -0.64
CA ARG A 6 -8.59 19.41 -1.12
C ARG A 6 -9.38 18.25 -0.52
N PRO A 7 -9.53 17.14 -1.24
CA PRO A 7 -10.14 15.94 -0.67
C PRO A 7 -9.37 15.47 0.57
N THR A 8 -10.07 14.91 1.53
CA THR A 8 -9.48 14.29 2.69
C THR A 8 -8.94 12.88 2.35
N ARG A 9 -8.10 12.32 3.19
CA ARG A 9 -7.69 10.91 3.10
C ARG A 9 -8.89 9.98 3.17
N ALA A 10 -9.89 10.31 4.01
CA ALA A 10 -11.12 9.52 4.15
C ALA A 10 -11.94 9.45 2.85
N ASP A 11 -12.01 10.56 2.11
CA ASP A 11 -12.70 10.60 0.80
C ASP A 11 -12.02 9.66 -0.20
N TYR A 12 -10.69 9.70 -0.28
CA TYR A 12 -9.94 8.80 -1.15
C TYR A 12 -10.05 7.33 -0.73
N TYR A 13 -10.03 7.03 0.58
CA TYR A 13 -10.14 5.65 1.06
C TYR A 13 -11.53 5.07 0.81
N SER A 14 -12.58 5.88 0.95
CA SER A 14 -13.94 5.46 0.59
C SER A 14 -14.05 5.15 -0.91
N ALA A 15 -13.44 5.97 -1.77
CA ALA A 15 -13.39 5.72 -3.20
C ALA A 15 -12.56 4.48 -3.55
N LEU A 16 -11.43 4.27 -2.85
CA LEU A 16 -10.61 3.06 -3.01
C LEU A 16 -11.41 1.82 -2.64
N ALA A 17 -12.04 1.79 -1.45
CA ALA A 17 -12.81 0.65 -0.97
C ALA A 17 -13.92 0.24 -1.94
N SER A 18 -14.62 1.24 -2.52
CA SER A 18 -15.69 1.00 -3.51
C SER A 18 -15.21 0.55 -4.89
N SER A 19 -13.91 0.67 -5.17
CA SER A 19 -13.31 0.36 -6.47
C SER A 19 -12.20 -0.70 -6.39
N LEU A 20 -12.03 -1.36 -5.25
CA LEU A 20 -11.06 -2.43 -5.08
C LEU A 20 -11.35 -3.57 -6.06
N PRO A 21 -10.33 -4.07 -6.78
CA PRO A 21 -10.47 -5.30 -7.53
C PRO A 21 -10.75 -6.49 -6.60
N MET A 22 -11.49 -7.47 -7.10
CA MET A 22 -11.76 -8.70 -6.36
C MET A 22 -10.46 -9.40 -5.96
N GLN A 23 -10.38 -9.89 -4.73
CA GLN A 23 -9.20 -10.56 -4.14
C GLN A 23 -7.93 -9.69 -4.07
N ALA A 24 -8.08 -8.37 -4.13
CA ALA A 24 -6.94 -7.48 -3.95
C ALA A 24 -6.27 -7.66 -2.59
N LEU A 25 -4.95 -7.61 -2.58
CA LEU A 25 -4.14 -7.51 -1.37
C LEU A 25 -3.83 -6.04 -1.12
N VAL A 26 -4.07 -5.56 0.09
CA VAL A 26 -3.80 -4.16 0.44
C VAL A 26 -2.75 -4.09 1.54
N VAL A 27 -1.67 -3.37 1.28
CA VAL A 27 -0.62 -3.05 2.26
C VAL A 27 -0.72 -1.57 2.59
N THR A 28 -0.78 -1.23 3.86
CA THR A 28 -0.83 0.17 4.30
C THR A 28 0.38 0.53 5.16
N SER A 29 0.89 1.72 4.96
CA SER A 29 1.93 2.32 5.80
C SER A 29 1.40 2.58 7.22
N LEU A 30 2.29 2.87 8.15
CA LEU A 30 1.95 3.05 9.57
C LEU A 30 1.03 4.26 9.86
N GLY A 31 0.49 4.29 11.07
CA GLY A 31 -0.31 5.39 11.60
C GLY A 31 -1.66 5.53 10.91
N ASN A 32 -2.08 6.77 10.64
CA ASN A 32 -3.38 7.04 10.01
C ASN A 32 -3.58 6.36 8.64
N ALA A 33 -2.51 5.98 7.95
CA ALA A 33 -2.64 5.18 6.73
C ALA A 33 -3.27 3.81 7.02
N SER A 34 -2.81 3.12 8.07
CA SER A 34 -3.36 1.84 8.52
C SER A 34 -4.67 2.01 9.29
N TYR A 35 -4.71 2.97 10.24
CA TYR A 35 -5.85 3.11 11.15
C TYR A 35 -7.12 3.50 10.41
N LEU A 36 -7.06 4.50 9.55
CA LEU A 36 -8.22 4.90 8.77
C LEU A 36 -8.64 3.82 7.75
N TRP A 37 -7.67 3.12 7.13
CA TRP A 37 -8.01 2.02 6.24
C TRP A 37 -8.73 0.89 6.98
N ALA A 38 -8.32 0.59 8.21
CA ALA A 38 -8.98 -0.41 9.05
C ALA A 38 -10.42 0.00 9.44
N VAL A 39 -10.70 1.31 9.56
CA VAL A 39 -12.06 1.81 9.77
C VAL A 39 -12.90 1.68 8.51
N VAL A 40 -12.34 2.05 7.35
CA VAL A 40 -13.08 2.09 6.08
C VAL A 40 -13.27 0.69 5.48
N HIS A 41 -12.23 -0.14 5.52
CA HIS A 41 -12.26 -1.46 4.89
C HIS A 41 -11.32 -2.45 5.59
N HIS A 42 -11.81 -3.09 6.65
CA HIS A 42 -11.08 -4.15 7.32
C HIS A 42 -11.35 -5.51 6.68
N ALA A 43 -10.28 -6.20 6.25
CA ALA A 43 -10.37 -7.53 5.62
C ALA A 43 -9.13 -8.38 5.92
N PRO A 44 -9.21 -9.72 5.84
CA PRO A 44 -8.04 -10.61 6.00
C PRO A 44 -6.92 -10.34 4.99
N GLU A 45 -7.24 -9.81 3.83
CA GLU A 45 -6.36 -9.44 2.74
C GLU A 45 -5.58 -8.14 2.98
N ASN A 46 -5.82 -7.47 4.10
CA ASN A 46 -5.11 -6.24 4.47
C ASN A 46 -3.91 -6.57 5.36
N PHE A 47 -2.75 -6.01 5.01
CA PHE A 47 -1.56 -6.00 5.83
C PHE A 47 -1.28 -4.58 6.32
N TYR A 48 -1.35 -4.38 7.63
CA TYR A 48 -1.10 -3.10 8.29
C TYR A 48 0.33 -3.08 8.81
N ILE A 49 1.13 -2.10 8.36
CA ILE A 49 2.48 -1.89 8.92
C ILE A 49 2.36 -0.99 10.14
N GLU A 50 2.96 -1.40 11.27
CA GLU A 50 2.89 -0.64 12.51
C GLU A 50 4.07 0.33 12.68
N ASP A 51 5.32 -0.14 12.64
CA ASP A 51 6.46 0.68 13.06
C ASP A 51 7.57 0.84 12.01
N ALA A 52 7.30 0.48 10.75
CA ALA A 52 8.34 0.44 9.73
C ALA A 52 8.08 1.44 8.60
N MET A 53 8.43 2.71 8.80
CA MET A 53 8.31 3.76 7.78
C MET A 53 9.11 3.42 6.52
N GLY A 54 8.47 3.58 5.35
CA GLY A 54 9.08 3.35 4.05
C GLY A 54 9.18 1.88 3.63
N LEU A 55 8.67 0.94 4.43
CA LEU A 55 8.71 -0.49 4.10
C LEU A 55 7.41 -1.05 3.50
N ALA A 56 6.34 -0.25 3.40
CA ALA A 56 5.11 -0.70 2.76
C ALA A 56 5.33 -0.97 1.25
N LEU A 57 6.01 -0.08 0.57
CA LEU A 57 6.28 -0.21 -0.86
C LEU A 57 7.13 -1.44 -1.22
N PRO A 58 8.30 -1.71 -0.61
CA PRO A 58 9.07 -2.91 -0.91
C PRO A 58 8.36 -4.21 -0.50
N LEU A 59 7.59 -4.22 0.59
CA LEU A 59 6.77 -5.37 0.97
C LEU A 59 5.72 -5.66 -0.11
N ALA A 60 5.00 -4.64 -0.55
CA ALA A 60 3.98 -4.78 -1.59
C ALA A 60 4.57 -5.25 -2.93
N LEU A 61 5.77 -4.79 -3.28
CA LEU A 61 6.48 -5.29 -4.46
C LEU A 61 6.79 -6.79 -4.33
N GLY A 62 7.30 -7.22 -3.17
CA GLY A 62 7.54 -8.65 -2.89
C GLY A 62 6.26 -9.49 -2.99
N LEU A 63 5.13 -8.96 -2.50
CA LEU A 63 3.82 -9.59 -2.65
C LEU A 63 3.38 -9.65 -4.12
N ALA A 64 3.56 -8.58 -4.88
CA ALA A 64 3.18 -8.55 -6.30
C ALA A 64 3.95 -9.61 -7.12
N ILE A 65 5.24 -9.79 -6.81
CA ILE A 65 6.07 -10.83 -7.43
C ILE A 65 5.60 -12.24 -7.02
N SER A 66 5.31 -12.45 -5.72
CA SER A 66 4.94 -13.77 -5.21
C SER A 66 3.49 -14.16 -5.46
N GLN A 67 2.61 -13.19 -5.74
CA GLN A 67 1.18 -13.35 -5.98
C GLN A 67 0.76 -12.75 -7.35
N PRO A 68 1.35 -13.20 -8.46
CA PRO A 68 1.22 -12.50 -9.76
C PRO A 68 -0.20 -12.47 -10.33
N LYS A 69 -1.10 -13.32 -9.82
CA LYS A 69 -2.51 -13.39 -10.24
C LYS A 69 -3.45 -12.51 -9.41
N ARG A 70 -2.95 -11.94 -8.32
CA ARG A 70 -3.76 -11.09 -7.42
C ARG A 70 -3.35 -9.63 -7.58
N PRO A 71 -4.30 -8.69 -7.66
CA PRO A 71 -3.98 -7.27 -7.56
C PRO A 71 -3.35 -6.97 -6.20
N VAL A 72 -2.26 -6.21 -6.19
CA VAL A 72 -1.62 -5.71 -4.97
C VAL A 72 -1.69 -4.19 -4.98
N ILE A 73 -2.26 -3.63 -3.92
CA ILE A 73 -2.36 -2.19 -3.71
C ILE A 73 -1.53 -1.85 -2.47
N VAL A 74 -0.67 -0.85 -2.59
CA VAL A 74 0.03 -0.28 -1.44
C VAL A 74 -0.40 1.16 -1.24
N VAL A 75 -0.68 1.53 0.01
CA VAL A 75 -0.93 2.90 0.42
C VAL A 75 0.27 3.37 1.24
N GLU A 76 1.06 4.25 0.66
CA GLU A 76 2.27 4.81 1.27
C GLU A 76 2.11 6.32 1.47
N GLY A 77 2.66 6.87 2.56
CA GLY A 77 2.73 8.30 2.77
C GLY A 77 3.97 8.91 2.10
N ASP A 78 3.90 10.19 1.74
CA ASP A 78 5.02 10.93 1.19
C ASP A 78 6.24 10.95 2.13
N GLY A 79 6.04 11.17 3.42
CA GLY A 79 7.12 11.13 4.41
C GLY A 79 7.75 9.75 4.56
N ALA A 80 6.97 8.70 4.49
CA ALA A 80 7.47 7.33 4.53
C ALA A 80 8.23 6.98 3.24
N LEU A 81 7.71 7.40 2.08
CA LEU A 81 8.41 7.25 0.80
C LEU A 81 9.78 7.92 0.81
N PHE A 82 9.89 9.14 1.37
CA PHE A 82 11.17 9.86 1.41
C PHE A 82 12.23 9.15 2.27
N MET A 83 11.82 8.37 3.26
CA MET A 83 12.75 7.54 4.04
C MET A 83 13.32 6.36 3.25
N HIS A 84 12.62 5.89 2.22
CA HIS A 84 13.05 4.76 1.39
C HIS A 84 12.77 4.99 -0.10
N MET A 85 13.15 6.15 -0.59
CA MET A 85 12.87 6.58 -1.97
C MET A 85 13.47 5.65 -3.03
N GLY A 86 14.58 4.97 -2.73
CA GLY A 86 15.18 3.95 -3.59
C GLY A 86 14.23 2.78 -3.96
N ALA A 87 13.19 2.54 -3.16
CA ALA A 87 12.18 1.54 -3.49
C ALA A 87 11.43 1.84 -4.79
N LEU A 88 11.23 3.12 -5.15
CA LEU A 88 10.63 3.49 -6.45
C LEU A 88 11.47 3.01 -7.63
N VAL A 89 12.79 3.11 -7.53
CA VAL A 89 13.71 2.64 -8.58
C VAL A 89 13.56 1.14 -8.77
N THR A 90 13.47 0.39 -7.67
CA THR A 90 13.25 -1.06 -7.72
C THR A 90 11.89 -1.40 -8.32
N VAL A 91 10.82 -0.66 -7.95
CA VAL A 91 9.48 -0.84 -8.56
C VAL A 91 9.51 -0.56 -10.06
N GLY A 92 10.19 0.50 -10.49
CA GLY A 92 10.35 0.82 -11.91
C GLY A 92 11.10 -0.27 -12.69
N ALA A 93 12.18 -0.79 -12.11
CA ALA A 93 12.98 -1.86 -12.72
C ALA A 93 12.22 -3.21 -12.82
N VAL A 94 11.49 -3.59 -11.76
CA VAL A 94 10.71 -4.85 -11.73
C VAL A 94 9.42 -4.74 -12.55
N SER A 95 8.78 -3.59 -12.51
CA SER A 95 7.59 -3.25 -13.29
C SER A 95 6.44 -4.28 -13.18
N ALA A 96 6.11 -4.70 -11.96
CA ALA A 96 5.09 -5.70 -11.69
C ALA A 96 3.70 -5.22 -12.12
N ALA A 97 3.08 -5.88 -13.12
CA ALA A 97 1.84 -5.45 -13.74
C ALA A 97 0.61 -5.45 -12.81
N ASN A 98 0.67 -6.20 -11.71
CA ASN A 98 -0.38 -6.30 -10.71
C ASN A 98 -0.20 -5.36 -9.50
N LEU A 99 0.82 -4.47 -9.50
CA LEU A 99 1.09 -3.53 -8.41
C LEU A 99 0.53 -2.14 -8.71
N THR A 100 -0.30 -1.63 -7.80
CA THR A 100 -0.73 -0.23 -7.78
C THR A 100 -0.23 0.43 -6.50
N VAL A 101 0.49 1.52 -6.63
CA VAL A 101 1.01 2.35 -5.53
C VAL A 101 0.16 3.59 -5.41
N LEU A 102 -0.44 3.81 -4.24
CA LEU A 102 -1.15 5.03 -3.87
C LEU A 102 -0.23 5.82 -2.95
N LEU A 103 0.26 6.97 -3.42
CA LEU A 103 1.08 7.88 -2.63
C LEU A 103 0.21 8.99 -2.07
N VAL A 104 -0.04 8.97 -0.76
CA VAL A 104 -0.79 10.01 -0.06
C VAL A 104 0.17 11.15 0.26
N GLN A 105 0.00 12.27 -0.44
CA GLN A 105 0.82 13.47 -0.29
C GLN A 105 0.09 14.50 0.56
N ASN A 106 0.37 14.49 1.87
CA ASN A 106 -0.18 15.45 2.84
C ASN A 106 0.85 16.50 3.30
N GLY A 107 2.12 16.35 2.93
CA GLY A 107 3.20 17.32 3.20
C GLY A 107 3.72 17.31 4.64
N VAL A 108 3.29 16.36 5.49
CA VAL A 108 3.66 16.33 6.91
C VAL A 108 3.90 14.90 7.42
N HIS A 109 4.68 14.79 8.50
CA HIS A 109 4.77 13.56 9.30
C HIS A 109 3.63 13.52 10.33
N ALA A 110 2.42 13.12 9.90
CA ALA A 110 1.23 13.17 10.74
C ALA A 110 1.34 12.28 11.99
N ALA A 111 1.97 11.11 11.90
CA ALA A 111 2.08 10.14 12.99
C ALA A 111 3.00 10.59 14.15
N SER A 112 3.87 11.60 13.93
CA SER A 112 4.85 12.06 14.93
C SER A 112 4.66 13.52 15.37
N GLY A 113 3.55 14.17 14.99
CA GLY A 113 3.22 15.52 15.43
C GLY A 113 3.14 16.58 14.33
N GLY A 114 3.03 16.19 13.05
CA GLY A 114 2.73 17.11 11.96
C GLY A 114 3.91 17.95 11.47
N GLN A 115 5.14 17.49 11.69
CA GLN A 115 6.33 18.17 11.17
C GLN A 115 6.26 18.25 9.64
N VAL A 116 6.47 19.44 9.11
CA VAL A 116 6.45 19.69 7.66
C VAL A 116 7.59 18.93 6.98
N LEU A 117 7.25 18.27 5.89
CA LEU A 117 8.25 17.56 5.08
C LEU A 117 9.16 18.53 4.33
N THR A 118 10.44 18.23 4.28
CA THR A 118 11.36 18.85 3.34
C THR A 118 10.91 18.52 1.92
N ASN A 119 10.76 19.52 1.06
CA ASN A 119 10.23 19.35 -0.30
C ASN A 119 8.80 18.82 -0.39
N SER A 120 7.91 19.25 0.49
CA SER A 120 6.47 18.90 0.45
C SER A 120 5.77 19.23 -0.89
N GLY A 121 6.34 20.11 -1.70
CA GLY A 121 5.86 20.48 -3.03
C GLY A 121 6.45 19.66 -4.20
N LEU A 122 7.21 18.60 -3.93
CA LEU A 122 7.76 17.74 -4.98
C LEU A 122 6.65 17.04 -5.77
N ASP A 123 6.74 17.05 -7.11
CA ASP A 123 5.85 16.24 -7.95
C ASP A 123 6.25 14.77 -7.88
N LEU A 124 5.55 14.01 -7.04
CA LEU A 124 5.81 12.59 -6.82
C LEU A 124 5.48 11.73 -8.04
N ALA A 125 4.54 12.16 -8.88
CA ALA A 125 4.25 11.45 -10.13
C ALA A 125 5.40 11.61 -11.14
N GLN A 126 6.00 12.80 -11.21
CA GLN A 126 7.19 13.04 -12.03
C GLN A 126 8.40 12.24 -11.48
N LEU A 127 8.58 12.20 -10.17
CA LEU A 127 9.60 11.39 -9.53
C LEU A 127 9.45 9.91 -9.87
N ALA A 128 8.24 9.36 -9.79
CA ALA A 128 7.96 7.98 -10.15
C ALA A 128 8.26 7.69 -11.63
N ARG A 129 7.92 8.64 -12.54
CA ARG A 129 8.29 8.51 -13.96
C ARG A 129 9.80 8.52 -14.16
N ALA A 130 10.53 9.38 -13.46
CA ALA A 130 12.00 9.41 -13.50
C ALA A 130 12.64 8.12 -12.96
N ALA A 131 11.95 7.43 -12.04
CA ALA A 131 12.35 6.11 -11.55
C ALA A 131 11.98 4.95 -12.49
N GLY A 132 11.44 5.22 -13.69
CA GLY A 132 11.10 4.21 -14.69
C GLY A 132 9.65 3.71 -14.64
N ILE A 133 8.79 4.27 -13.79
CA ILE A 133 7.37 3.87 -13.70
C ILE A 133 6.56 4.70 -14.69
N VAL A 134 6.24 4.13 -15.85
CA VAL A 134 5.58 4.84 -16.96
C VAL A 134 4.18 5.35 -16.56
N HIS A 135 3.44 4.54 -15.77
CA HIS A 135 2.07 4.86 -15.38
C HIS A 135 2.05 5.55 -14.01
N ALA A 136 2.43 6.83 -13.99
CA ALA A 136 2.40 7.66 -12.79
C ALA A 136 1.64 8.95 -13.05
N GLU A 137 0.64 9.25 -12.23
CA GLU A 137 -0.24 10.42 -12.38
C GLU A 137 -0.69 11.01 -11.04
N ASN A 138 -0.97 12.30 -11.05
CA ASN A 138 -1.59 13.00 -9.93
C ASN A 138 -3.11 12.87 -10.03
N ILE A 139 -3.75 12.43 -8.96
CA ILE A 139 -5.20 12.21 -8.86
C ILE A 139 -5.82 13.36 -8.07
N ALA A 140 -6.65 14.16 -8.73
CA ALA A 140 -7.22 15.36 -8.14
C ALA A 140 -8.49 15.10 -7.31
N THR A 141 -9.21 14.01 -7.55
CA THR A 141 -10.50 13.73 -6.89
C THR A 141 -10.69 12.25 -6.56
N PRO A 142 -11.52 11.91 -5.55
CA PRO A 142 -11.89 10.52 -5.25
C PRO A 142 -12.55 9.80 -6.44
N HIS A 143 -13.35 10.52 -7.22
CA HIS A 143 -13.95 9.97 -8.44
C HIS A 143 -12.90 9.58 -9.48
N ALA A 144 -11.87 10.43 -9.68
CA ALA A 144 -10.74 10.12 -10.58
C ALA A 144 -9.95 8.89 -10.07
N LEU A 145 -9.75 8.77 -8.75
CA LEU A 145 -9.13 7.57 -8.17
C LEU A 145 -9.94 6.31 -8.52
N ALA A 146 -11.24 6.32 -8.27
CA ALA A 146 -12.09 5.18 -8.58
C ALA A 146 -12.07 4.81 -10.08
N ALA A 147 -12.00 5.80 -10.97
CA ALA A 147 -11.84 5.58 -12.40
C ALA A 147 -10.48 4.97 -12.75
N ALA A 148 -9.38 5.49 -12.17
CA ALA A 148 -8.04 4.97 -12.37
C ALA A 148 -7.86 3.54 -11.83
N MET A 149 -8.52 3.21 -10.70
CA MET A 149 -8.52 1.85 -10.14
C MET A 149 -9.25 0.85 -11.05
N ARG A 150 -10.35 1.26 -11.68
CA ARG A 150 -11.10 0.41 -12.63
C ARG A 150 -10.42 0.29 -14.00
N SER A 151 -9.61 1.27 -14.39
CA SER A 151 -8.85 1.16 -15.63
C SER A 151 -7.85 0.03 -15.51
N SER A 152 -8.03 -1.01 -16.30
CA SER A 152 -7.25 -2.22 -16.22
C SER A 152 -5.75 -1.95 -16.33
N HIS A 153 -4.93 -2.79 -15.70
CA HIS A 153 -3.48 -2.89 -15.92
C HIS A 153 -3.12 -3.30 -17.37
N ALA A 154 -4.05 -3.08 -18.31
CA ALA A 154 -3.95 -3.51 -19.71
C ALA A 154 -2.72 -2.94 -20.45
N ARG A 155 -2.00 -2.00 -19.83
CA ARG A 155 -0.82 -1.38 -20.46
C ARG A 155 0.52 -1.94 -19.94
N GLY A 156 0.47 -2.94 -19.04
CA GLY A 156 1.67 -3.54 -18.45
C GLY A 156 2.41 -2.61 -17.47
N GLY A 157 3.08 -3.20 -16.48
CA GLY A 157 3.89 -2.48 -15.50
C GLY A 157 3.14 -1.95 -14.27
N SER A 158 3.91 -1.53 -13.27
CA SER A 158 3.39 -0.95 -12.04
C SER A 158 2.75 0.41 -12.27
N LYS A 159 1.74 0.74 -11.45
CA LYS A 159 1.03 2.02 -11.49
C LYS A 159 1.28 2.82 -10.22
N VAL A 160 1.51 4.14 -10.35
CA VAL A 160 1.62 5.08 -9.22
C VAL A 160 0.56 6.17 -9.35
N LEU A 161 -0.28 6.29 -8.35
CA LEU A 161 -1.33 7.31 -8.26
C LEU A 161 -1.05 8.19 -7.05
N VAL A 162 -0.81 9.48 -7.26
CA VAL A 162 -0.49 10.44 -6.20
C VAL A 162 -1.77 11.14 -5.77
N LEU A 163 -2.09 11.03 -4.49
CA LEU A 163 -3.30 11.57 -3.87
C LEU A 163 -2.93 12.74 -2.99
N THR A 164 -3.11 13.97 -3.47
CA THR A 164 -2.85 15.17 -2.66
C THR A 164 -4.01 15.41 -1.70
N THR A 165 -3.73 15.45 -0.40
CA THR A 165 -4.73 15.67 0.66
C THR A 165 -4.37 16.86 1.55
N GLU A 166 -5.34 17.34 2.33
CA GLU A 166 -5.03 18.15 3.50
C GLU A 166 -4.29 17.32 4.56
N PRO A 167 -3.45 17.96 5.40
CA PRO A 167 -2.83 17.31 6.55
C PRO A 167 -3.90 16.78 7.52
N ASP A 168 -3.85 15.49 7.85
CA ASP A 168 -4.72 14.82 8.84
C ASP A 168 -3.90 14.54 10.11
N LEU A 169 -3.93 15.47 11.06
CA LEU A 169 -3.13 15.40 12.30
C LEU A 169 -3.86 14.65 13.44
N GLU A 170 -5.18 14.55 13.37
CA GLU A 170 -5.93 13.75 14.34
C GLU A 170 -5.67 12.27 14.13
N MET A 171 -5.27 11.59 15.21
CA MET A 171 -5.07 10.15 15.15
C MET A 171 -6.41 9.42 15.12
N VAL A 172 -6.59 8.61 14.10
CA VAL A 172 -7.75 7.74 13.98
C VAL A 172 -7.59 6.54 14.91
N HIS A 173 -8.64 6.20 15.65
CA HIS A 173 -8.67 5.02 16.49
C HIS A 173 -9.58 3.96 15.86
N PRO A 174 -9.04 2.92 15.21
CA PRO A 174 -9.86 1.86 14.64
C PRO A 174 -10.57 1.07 15.75
N PRO A 175 -11.78 0.55 15.49
CA PRO A 175 -12.55 -0.22 16.49
C PRO A 175 -11.94 -1.61 16.78
N ILE A 176 -10.85 -1.93 16.12
CA ILE A 176 -10.13 -3.20 16.24
C ILE A 176 -8.68 -2.94 16.61
N ALA A 177 -8.09 -3.82 17.40
CA ALA A 177 -6.65 -3.78 17.64
C ALA A 177 -5.90 -4.23 16.37
N LEU A 178 -4.98 -3.40 15.91
CA LEU A 178 -4.06 -3.75 14.80
C LEU A 178 -2.79 -4.40 15.40
N ASP A 179 -2.97 -5.55 16.04
CA ASP A 179 -1.84 -6.33 16.57
C ASP A 179 -1.00 -6.89 15.41
N PRO A 180 0.32 -6.62 15.36
CA PRO A 180 1.18 -7.02 14.23
C PRO A 180 1.25 -8.53 14.07
N ILE A 181 1.22 -9.30 15.18
CA ILE A 181 1.29 -10.77 15.15
C ILE A 181 -0.01 -11.32 14.56
N LEU A 182 -1.15 -10.87 15.04
CA LEU A 182 -2.47 -11.29 14.54
C LEU A 182 -2.65 -10.85 13.08
N THR A 183 -2.26 -9.63 12.72
CA THR A 183 -2.27 -9.13 11.34
C THR A 183 -1.46 -10.04 10.42
N LYS A 184 -0.22 -10.36 10.81
CA LYS A 184 0.64 -11.28 10.05
C LYS A 184 -0.02 -12.64 9.85
N HIS A 185 -0.51 -13.28 10.91
CA HIS A 185 -1.08 -14.62 10.82
C HIS A 185 -2.35 -14.66 9.97
N ARG A 186 -3.23 -13.66 10.14
CA ARG A 186 -4.44 -13.52 9.34
C ARG A 186 -4.11 -13.34 7.87
N PHE A 187 -3.19 -12.42 7.56
CA PHE A 187 -2.78 -12.12 6.20
C PHE A 187 -2.07 -13.33 5.54
N MET A 188 -1.15 -14.00 6.24
CA MET A 188 -0.52 -15.22 5.73
C MET A 188 -1.53 -16.30 5.38
N SER A 189 -2.58 -16.46 6.19
CA SER A 189 -3.68 -17.39 5.88
C SER A 189 -4.45 -16.96 4.63
N ALA A 190 -4.74 -15.65 4.48
CA ALA A 190 -5.47 -15.11 3.33
C ALA A 190 -4.72 -15.24 2.00
N ILE A 191 -3.38 -15.22 2.03
CA ILE A 191 -2.55 -15.42 0.83
C ILE A 191 -2.17 -16.89 0.59
N GLY A 192 -2.60 -17.81 1.45
CA GLY A 192 -2.24 -19.23 1.36
C GLY A 192 -0.77 -19.52 1.66
N ALA A 193 -0.10 -18.63 2.40
CA ALA A 193 1.29 -18.83 2.76
C ALA A 193 1.45 -20.00 3.74
N PRO A 194 2.53 -20.81 3.62
CA PRO A 194 2.80 -21.90 4.55
C PRO A 194 3.00 -21.34 5.96
N ARG A 195 2.44 -22.03 6.96
CA ARG A 195 2.63 -21.67 8.36
C ARG A 195 4.02 -22.09 8.83
N TYR A 196 4.75 -21.12 9.37
CA TYR A 196 5.99 -21.42 10.09
C TYR A 196 5.64 -21.78 11.53
N ILE A 197 5.93 -23.02 11.94
CA ILE A 197 5.79 -23.48 13.32
C ILE A 197 7.18 -23.46 13.95
N PRO A 198 7.48 -22.52 14.87
CA PRO A 198 8.74 -22.55 15.58
C PRO A 198 8.80 -23.81 16.45
N THR A 199 9.86 -24.58 16.36
CA THR A 199 10.12 -25.71 17.26
C THR A 199 10.97 -25.23 18.44
N MET A 200 10.77 -25.81 19.64
CA MET A 200 11.47 -25.41 20.87
C MET A 200 13.00 -25.57 20.80
N PHE A 201 13.53 -26.22 19.77
CA PHE A 201 14.95 -26.53 19.61
C PHE A 201 15.60 -25.94 18.35
N GLY A 202 15.10 -24.80 17.86
CA GLY A 202 15.81 -23.98 16.86
C GLY A 202 15.67 -24.41 15.40
N GLY A 203 14.92 -25.47 15.09
CA GLY A 203 14.54 -25.83 13.71
C GLY A 203 13.06 -25.59 13.50
N GLY A 204 12.66 -24.49 12.81
CA GLY A 204 11.28 -24.31 12.40
C GLY A 204 10.92 -25.29 11.29
N GLN A 205 9.77 -25.94 11.38
CA GLN A 205 9.20 -26.70 10.27
C GLN A 205 8.19 -25.83 9.53
N LEU A 206 8.27 -25.84 8.20
CA LEU A 206 7.21 -25.31 7.36
C LEU A 206 6.10 -26.34 7.31
N GLU A 207 4.91 -25.99 7.81
CA GLU A 207 3.72 -26.80 7.53
C GLU A 207 3.39 -26.62 6.05
N THR A 208 3.97 -27.47 5.22
CA THR A 208 3.59 -27.56 3.82
C THR A 208 2.21 -28.21 3.76
N ASN A 209 1.16 -27.42 3.63
CA ASN A 209 -0.06 -27.95 3.03
C ASN A 209 0.37 -28.54 1.69
N ARG A 210 0.25 -29.84 1.53
CA ARG A 210 0.68 -30.63 0.38
C ARG A 210 0.41 -29.93 -0.94
N LEU A 211 1.36 -29.11 -1.39
CA LEU A 211 1.49 -28.79 -2.79
C LEU A 211 1.95 -30.07 -3.46
N GLN A 212 1.09 -30.66 -4.26
CA GLN A 212 1.45 -31.81 -5.07
C GLN A 212 2.72 -31.48 -5.86
N PRO A 213 3.72 -32.37 -5.92
CA PRO A 213 4.91 -32.15 -6.72
C PRO A 213 4.51 -32.23 -8.20
N GLY A 214 4.51 -31.11 -8.87
CA GLY A 214 4.22 -31.07 -10.28
C GLY A 214 4.13 -29.67 -10.84
N ARG A 215 5.23 -29.26 -11.52
CA ARG A 215 5.35 -28.20 -12.51
C ARG A 215 5.67 -26.81 -11.99
N PHE A 216 6.96 -26.56 -11.88
CA PHE A 216 7.51 -25.26 -12.28
C PHE A 216 7.84 -25.33 -13.78
N PRO A 217 7.52 -24.27 -14.55
CA PRO A 217 8.04 -24.12 -15.92
C PRO A 217 9.53 -23.80 -15.89
#